data_2379a27e8e448abf01dfa4ec28d2dcb8
#
_entry.id   2379a27e8e448abf01dfa4ec28d2dcb8
#
_cell.length_a   1.000
_cell.length_b   1.000
_cell.length_c   1.000
_cell.angle_alpha   90.00
_cell.angle_beta   90.00
_cell.angle_gamma   90.00
#
_symmetry.space_group_name_H-M   'P 1'
#
loop_
_entity.id
_entity.type
_entity.pdbx_description
1 polymer ?
#
loop_
_entity_poly.entity_id
_entity_poly.type
_entity_poly.pdbx_seq_one_letter_code
_entity_poly.pdbx_strand_id
1 'polypeptide(L)'
;MDPRYAPLFEPLKIGPVTAPNRFCMMPYANGHSFLMPNGATGVRETRAEGGWGIIGMQLSEIDPTSDLSGLPYERLWDDGDIKAHAHSVDRIHRHGALASIELAHTGIRSRGIANGYPVLGPSSLPTLKPEFPYMAKAMDKGDIRTLRQNHRAAIRRAKQAGYDIAYVYAA
;
A
#
# COMPACT_ATOMS: atom_id res chain seq x y z
N MET A 1 -14.42 -31.44 4.13
CA MET A 1 -14.54 -30.19 3.32
C MET A 1 -15.28 -30.55 2.04
N ASP A 2 -16.21 -29.72 1.59
CA ASP A 2 -16.93 -29.92 0.33
C ASP A 2 -15.92 -29.86 -0.85
N PRO A 3 -15.88 -30.87 -1.74
CA PRO A 3 -14.93 -30.93 -2.85
C PRO A 3 -14.99 -29.71 -3.78
N ARG A 4 -16.13 -29.02 -3.85
CA ARG A 4 -16.28 -27.80 -4.65
C ARG A 4 -15.35 -26.66 -4.22
N TYR A 5 -14.91 -26.65 -2.96
CA TYR A 5 -14.02 -25.63 -2.41
C TYR A 5 -12.54 -26.07 -2.38
N ALA A 6 -12.24 -27.31 -2.76
CA ALA A 6 -10.85 -27.79 -2.81
C ALA A 6 -9.90 -26.86 -3.59
N PRO A 7 -10.29 -26.31 -4.75
CA PRO A 7 -9.41 -25.40 -5.52
C PRO A 7 -8.97 -24.15 -4.77
N LEU A 8 -9.72 -23.70 -3.73
CA LEU A 8 -9.34 -22.53 -2.94
C LEU A 8 -8.07 -22.78 -2.10
N PHE A 9 -7.81 -24.04 -1.79
CA PHE A 9 -6.68 -24.46 -0.94
C PHE A 9 -5.48 -24.96 -1.77
N GLU A 10 -5.59 -24.95 -3.09
CA GLU A 10 -4.49 -25.30 -3.98
C GLU A 10 -3.55 -24.12 -4.19
N PRO A 11 -2.23 -24.37 -4.31
CA PRO A 11 -1.27 -23.33 -4.65
C PRO A 11 -1.62 -22.62 -5.96
N LEU A 12 -1.34 -21.32 -5.99
CA LEU A 12 -1.56 -20.46 -7.16
C LEU A 12 -0.25 -19.80 -7.58
N LYS A 13 0.19 -20.05 -8.81
CA LYS A 13 1.34 -19.37 -9.38
C LYS A 13 0.95 -17.95 -9.83
N ILE A 14 1.68 -16.93 -9.37
CA ILE A 14 1.50 -15.52 -9.70
C ILE A 14 2.85 -14.98 -10.18
N GLY A 15 3.04 -14.91 -11.50
CA GLY A 15 4.33 -14.51 -12.07
C GLY A 15 5.47 -15.41 -11.55
N PRO A 16 6.50 -14.84 -10.89
CA PRO A 16 7.64 -15.61 -10.38
C PRO A 16 7.38 -16.28 -9.02
N VAL A 17 6.31 -15.92 -8.30
CA VAL A 17 6.01 -16.42 -6.97
C VAL A 17 4.83 -17.40 -6.98
N THR A 18 4.71 -18.20 -5.91
CA THR A 18 3.59 -19.13 -5.75
C THR A 18 2.95 -18.92 -4.38
N ALA A 19 1.69 -18.51 -4.36
CA ALA A 19 0.90 -18.43 -3.13
C ALA A 19 0.50 -19.86 -2.69
N PRO A 20 0.52 -20.16 -1.37
CA PRO A 20 0.18 -21.49 -0.89
C PRO A 20 -1.29 -21.87 -1.08
N ASN A 21 -2.16 -20.91 -1.28
CA ASN A 21 -3.59 -21.07 -1.55
C ASN A 21 -4.14 -19.82 -2.23
N ARG A 22 -5.45 -19.79 -2.51
CA ARG A 22 -6.11 -18.67 -3.22
C ARG A 22 -6.78 -17.64 -2.31
N PHE A 23 -6.53 -17.69 -1.01
CA PHE A 23 -7.05 -16.68 -0.09
C PHE A 23 -6.10 -15.48 -0.07
N CYS A 24 -6.64 -14.33 -0.48
CA CYS A 24 -5.92 -13.06 -0.50
C CYS A 24 -6.60 -12.05 0.42
N MET A 25 -5.89 -11.58 1.43
CA MET A 25 -6.30 -10.42 2.20
C MET A 25 -6.00 -9.17 1.36
N MET A 26 -7.05 -8.50 0.91
CA MET A 26 -6.91 -7.25 0.16
C MET A 26 -6.37 -6.13 1.04
N PRO A 27 -5.76 -5.09 0.45
CA PRO A 27 -5.32 -3.91 1.17
C PRO A 27 -6.43 -3.33 2.02
N TYR A 28 -6.15 -3.14 3.30
CA TYR A 28 -7.13 -2.72 4.28
C TYR A 28 -6.50 -1.85 5.35
N ALA A 29 -7.01 -0.64 5.51
CA ALA A 29 -6.60 0.28 6.55
C ALA A 29 -7.33 -0.04 7.86
N ASN A 30 -6.58 -0.36 8.91
CA ASN A 30 -7.12 -0.70 10.23
C ASN A 30 -6.93 0.42 11.27
N GLY A 31 -6.48 1.59 10.84
CA GLY A 31 -6.25 2.75 11.71
C GLY A 31 -5.00 2.69 12.59
N HIS A 32 -4.23 1.61 12.55
CA HIS A 32 -3.02 1.47 13.38
C HIS A 32 -1.76 2.02 12.74
N SER A 33 -1.68 1.95 11.48
CA SER A 33 -0.57 2.20 10.55
C SER A 33 0.65 2.98 11.06
N PHE A 34 0.72 4.26 10.77
CA PHE A 34 1.88 5.09 11.04
C PHE A 34 2.15 5.30 12.54
N LEU A 35 1.09 5.41 13.34
CA LEU A 35 1.21 5.63 14.79
C LEU A 35 1.46 4.33 15.57
N MET A 36 0.98 3.21 15.07
CA MET A 36 1.07 1.90 15.72
C MET A 36 1.54 0.81 14.76
N PRO A 37 2.77 0.90 14.22
CA PRO A 37 3.25 -0.02 13.19
C PRO A 37 3.28 -1.48 13.66
N ASN A 38 3.57 -1.72 14.94
CA ASN A 38 3.53 -3.07 15.51
C ASN A 38 2.10 -3.62 15.58
N GLY A 39 1.10 -2.78 15.85
CA GLY A 39 -0.31 -3.16 15.81
C GLY A 39 -0.76 -3.52 14.40
N ALA A 40 -0.38 -2.70 13.42
CA ALA A 40 -0.64 -2.97 12.01
C ALA A 40 -0.01 -4.30 11.57
N THR A 41 1.24 -4.54 11.94
CA THR A 41 1.97 -5.78 11.65
C THR A 41 1.31 -6.98 12.33
N GLY A 42 0.94 -6.86 13.60
CA GLY A 42 0.31 -7.96 14.36
C GLY A 42 -0.99 -8.44 13.75
N VAL A 43 -1.85 -7.54 13.29
CA VAL A 43 -3.10 -7.91 12.59
C VAL A 43 -2.81 -8.72 11.33
N ARG A 44 -1.78 -8.37 10.58
CA ARG A 44 -1.42 -9.07 9.34
C ARG A 44 -0.77 -10.42 9.61
N GLU A 45 0.10 -10.48 10.60
CA GLU A 45 0.71 -11.73 11.05
C GLU A 45 -0.35 -12.73 11.52
N THR A 46 -1.33 -12.30 12.33
CA THR A 46 -2.45 -13.16 12.75
C THR A 46 -3.24 -13.73 11.56
N ARG A 47 -3.38 -12.96 10.47
CA ARG A 47 -4.02 -13.45 9.24
C ARG A 47 -3.16 -14.48 8.52
N ALA A 48 -1.85 -14.23 8.44
CA ALA A 48 -0.91 -15.20 7.86
C ALA A 48 -0.88 -16.51 8.67
N GLU A 49 -0.82 -16.41 10.00
CA GLU A 49 -0.93 -17.54 10.93
C GLU A 49 -2.25 -18.32 10.75
N GLY A 50 -3.35 -17.61 10.49
CA GLY A 50 -4.65 -18.19 10.18
C GLY A 50 -4.75 -18.85 8.79
N GLY A 51 -3.64 -18.92 8.02
CA GLY A 51 -3.54 -19.67 6.76
C GLY A 51 -3.89 -18.89 5.49
N TRP A 52 -4.00 -17.57 5.55
CA TRP A 52 -4.15 -16.78 4.32
C TRP A 52 -2.89 -16.83 3.47
N GLY A 53 -3.04 -17.08 2.16
CA GLY A 53 -1.92 -17.27 1.24
C GLY A 53 -1.24 -15.97 0.80
N ILE A 54 -1.98 -14.88 0.77
CA ILE A 54 -1.46 -13.55 0.40
C ILE A 54 -1.97 -12.54 1.42
N ILE A 55 -1.06 -11.75 1.97
CA ILE A 55 -1.39 -10.69 2.93
C ILE A 55 -1.12 -9.32 2.30
N GLY A 56 -2.20 -8.56 2.05
CA GLY A 56 -2.12 -7.18 1.59
C GLY A 56 -1.83 -6.22 2.73
N MET A 57 -0.79 -5.41 2.56
CA MET A 57 -0.59 -4.21 3.39
C MET A 57 -1.62 -3.16 2.99
N GLN A 58 -1.91 -2.24 3.91
CA GLN A 58 -2.79 -1.12 3.58
C GLN A 58 -2.13 -0.19 2.54
N LEU A 59 -2.90 0.78 2.05
CA LEU A 59 -2.42 1.80 1.13
C LEU A 59 -1.16 2.47 1.70
N SER A 60 -0.06 2.40 0.93
CA SER A 60 1.21 3.04 1.25
C SER A 60 1.44 4.20 0.30
N GLU A 61 1.54 5.38 0.87
CA GLU A 61 1.75 6.61 0.11
C GLU A 61 3.20 6.68 -0.38
N ILE A 62 3.38 7.05 -1.66
CA ILE A 62 4.67 6.98 -2.35
C ILE A 62 5.48 8.27 -2.26
N ASP A 63 4.85 9.37 -1.88
CA ASP A 63 5.50 10.66 -1.65
C ASP A 63 4.63 11.59 -0.77
N PRO A 64 5.23 12.66 -0.20
CA PRO A 64 4.54 13.53 0.75
C PRO A 64 3.46 14.43 0.14
N THR A 65 3.29 14.50 -1.17
CA THR A 65 2.17 15.23 -1.80
C THR A 65 0.86 14.45 -1.76
N SER A 66 0.92 13.19 -1.29
CA SER A 66 -0.23 12.33 -1.05
C SER A 66 -0.54 12.28 0.44
N ASP A 67 -1.74 12.68 0.86
CA ASP A 67 -2.18 12.64 2.25
C ASP A 67 -3.68 12.33 2.35
N LEU A 68 -4.04 11.08 2.17
CA LEU A 68 -5.45 10.65 2.15
C LEU A 68 -6.19 10.91 3.47
N SER A 69 -5.51 10.83 4.61
CA SER A 69 -6.15 10.78 5.93
C SER A 69 -5.66 11.79 6.96
N GLY A 70 -4.83 12.75 6.58
CA GLY A 70 -4.21 13.68 7.53
C GLY A 70 -3.04 13.08 8.33
N LEU A 71 -2.99 11.77 8.43
CA LEU A 71 -1.83 10.98 8.83
C LEU A 71 -1.70 9.86 7.79
N PRO A 72 -0.51 9.57 7.26
CA PRO A 72 -0.37 8.52 6.27
C PRO A 72 -0.83 7.18 6.86
N TYR A 73 -1.57 6.40 6.08
CA TYR A 73 -1.91 5.03 6.48
C TYR A 73 -0.64 4.19 6.61
N GLU A 74 0.16 4.18 5.58
CA GLU A 74 1.56 3.78 5.56
C GLU A 74 2.27 4.67 4.56
N ARG A 75 3.58 4.71 4.64
CA ARG A 75 4.37 5.49 3.71
C ARG A 75 5.59 4.69 3.27
N LEU A 76 6.02 4.92 2.04
CA LEU A 76 7.26 4.38 1.50
C LEU A 76 7.97 5.47 0.67
N TRP A 77 8.14 6.66 1.30
CA TRP A 77 8.65 7.87 0.67
C TRP A 77 10.16 7.86 0.49
N ASP A 78 10.85 7.36 1.49
CA ASP A 78 12.32 7.32 1.55
C ASP A 78 12.83 5.97 2.05
N ASP A 79 14.15 5.84 2.08
CA ASP A 79 14.79 4.57 2.43
C ASP A 79 14.71 4.26 3.94
N GLY A 80 14.45 5.28 4.78
CA GLY A 80 14.22 5.09 6.21
C GLY A 80 12.97 4.27 6.53
N ASP A 81 11.99 4.28 5.63
CA ASP A 81 10.75 3.52 5.77
C ASP A 81 10.94 2.01 5.55
N ILE A 82 11.99 1.59 4.82
CA ILE A 82 12.23 0.20 4.41
C ILE A 82 12.27 -0.74 5.62
N LYS A 83 12.91 -0.33 6.71
CA LYS A 83 13.10 -1.17 7.90
C LYS A 83 11.78 -1.59 8.54
N ALA A 84 10.82 -0.68 8.64
CA ALA A 84 9.51 -0.97 9.23
C ALA A 84 8.72 -1.94 8.35
N HIS A 85 8.78 -1.74 7.03
CA HIS A 85 8.16 -2.65 6.05
C HIS A 85 8.80 -4.03 6.07
N ALA A 86 10.14 -4.12 6.09
CA ALA A 86 10.85 -5.39 6.16
C ALA A 86 10.45 -6.19 7.40
N HIS A 87 10.32 -5.53 8.57
CA HIS A 87 9.84 -6.17 9.78
C HIS A 87 8.44 -6.80 9.61
N SER A 88 7.52 -6.10 8.94
CA SER A 88 6.19 -6.62 8.67
C SER A 88 6.21 -7.80 7.70
N VAL A 89 7.02 -7.70 6.65
CA VAL A 89 7.20 -8.77 5.65
C VAL A 89 7.77 -10.03 6.30
N ASP A 90 8.80 -9.91 7.12
CA ASP A 90 9.41 -11.05 7.82
C ASP A 90 8.38 -11.80 8.67
N ARG A 91 7.50 -11.07 9.37
CA ARG A 91 6.48 -11.68 10.21
C ARG A 91 5.41 -12.42 9.39
N ILE A 92 5.05 -11.89 8.23
CA ILE A 92 4.12 -12.56 7.29
C ILE A 92 4.78 -13.83 6.72
N HIS A 93 6.04 -13.73 6.28
CA HIS A 93 6.77 -14.85 5.67
C HIS A 93 7.00 -16.02 6.63
N ARG A 94 7.10 -15.79 7.95
CA ARG A 94 7.23 -16.88 8.96
C ARG A 94 6.10 -17.90 8.89
N HIS A 95 4.94 -17.50 8.41
CA HIS A 95 3.76 -18.35 8.26
C HIS A 95 3.55 -18.86 6.82
N GLY A 96 4.53 -18.65 5.93
CA GLY A 96 4.49 -19.14 4.55
C GLY A 96 3.57 -18.35 3.61
N ALA A 97 2.98 -17.24 4.06
CA ALA A 97 2.18 -16.36 3.22
C ALA A 97 3.07 -15.41 2.40
N LEU A 98 2.59 -15.00 1.22
CA LEU A 98 3.20 -13.92 0.45
C LEU A 98 2.80 -12.56 1.00
N ALA A 99 3.73 -11.60 0.99
CA ALA A 99 3.49 -10.22 1.36
C ALA A 99 3.25 -9.35 0.11
N SER A 100 2.15 -8.61 0.11
CA SER A 100 1.76 -7.68 -0.95
C SER A 100 1.66 -6.27 -0.41
N ILE A 101 2.08 -5.26 -1.18
CA ILE A 101 1.96 -3.85 -0.83
C ILE A 101 1.15 -3.09 -1.89
N GLU A 102 0.25 -2.21 -1.44
CA GLU A 102 -0.47 -1.27 -2.30
C GLU A 102 0.22 0.09 -2.28
N LEU A 103 0.75 0.50 -3.43
CA LEU A 103 1.46 1.77 -3.60
C LEU A 103 0.55 2.77 -4.30
N ALA A 104 0.32 3.91 -3.69
CA ALA A 104 -0.61 4.90 -4.19
C ALA A 104 -0.11 6.34 -4.07
N HIS A 105 -0.58 7.16 -5.00
CA HIS A 105 -0.68 8.60 -4.86
C HIS A 105 -2.16 8.97 -4.98
N THR A 106 -2.70 9.62 -3.95
CA THR A 106 -4.16 9.77 -3.81
C THR A 106 -4.76 10.93 -4.61
N GLY A 107 -3.92 11.69 -5.32
CA GLY A 107 -4.38 12.73 -6.24
C GLY A 107 -5.33 13.73 -5.57
N ILE A 108 -6.45 14.05 -6.24
CA ILE A 108 -7.48 14.98 -5.73
C ILE A 108 -8.20 14.47 -4.48
N ARG A 109 -7.95 13.25 -4.04
CA ARG A 109 -8.47 12.70 -2.77
C ARG A 109 -7.58 13.07 -1.59
N SER A 110 -6.38 13.61 -1.83
CA SER A 110 -5.50 14.15 -0.80
C SER A 110 -6.13 15.34 -0.10
N ARG A 111 -5.75 15.58 1.15
CA ARG A 111 -6.26 16.69 1.95
C ARG A 111 -5.41 17.96 1.83
N GLY A 112 -4.12 17.81 1.55
CA GLY A 112 -3.16 18.92 1.45
C GLY A 112 -2.82 19.60 2.78
N ILE A 113 -3.31 19.06 3.88
CA ILE A 113 -3.18 19.68 5.21
C ILE A 113 -2.02 19.10 6.01
N ALA A 114 -1.93 17.79 6.05
CA ALA A 114 -0.97 17.12 6.93
C ALA A 114 0.48 17.42 6.55
N ASN A 115 0.75 17.47 5.25
CA ASN A 115 2.10 17.61 4.72
C ASN A 115 2.41 19.02 4.20
N GLY A 116 1.40 19.90 4.10
CA GLY A 116 1.59 21.29 3.64
C GLY A 116 1.92 21.41 2.15
N TYR A 117 1.68 20.38 1.35
CA TYR A 117 1.89 20.40 -0.09
C TYR A 117 0.60 20.68 -0.86
N PRO A 118 0.68 21.33 -2.03
CA PRO A 118 -0.47 21.46 -2.91
C PRO A 118 -1.02 20.09 -3.31
N VAL A 119 -2.34 19.94 -3.26
CA VAL A 119 -3.00 18.75 -3.79
C VAL A 119 -2.78 18.71 -5.30
N LEU A 120 -2.31 17.61 -5.83
CA LEU A 120 -2.06 17.39 -7.24
C LEU A 120 -3.18 16.55 -7.85
N GLY A 121 -3.62 16.88 -9.05
CA GLY A 121 -4.65 16.14 -9.77
C GLY A 121 -4.45 16.17 -11.28
N PRO A 122 -5.19 15.36 -12.04
CA PRO A 122 -5.13 15.42 -13.50
C PRO A 122 -5.69 16.73 -14.06
N SER A 123 -6.52 17.42 -13.28
CA SER A 123 -7.15 18.69 -13.63
C SER A 123 -7.27 19.58 -12.38
N SER A 124 -7.41 20.88 -12.58
CA SER A 124 -7.71 21.83 -11.51
C SER A 124 -9.19 21.71 -11.11
N LEU A 125 -9.48 20.79 -10.22
CA LEU A 125 -10.82 20.53 -9.68
C LEU A 125 -10.80 20.67 -8.15
N PRO A 126 -11.94 20.95 -7.53
CA PRO A 126 -12.06 20.87 -6.08
C PRO A 126 -11.68 19.46 -5.59
N THR A 127 -11.01 19.39 -4.44
CA THR A 127 -10.69 18.10 -3.82
C THR A 127 -11.98 17.36 -3.46
N LEU A 128 -11.91 16.02 -3.43
CA LEU A 128 -13.06 15.17 -3.09
C LEU A 128 -13.28 15.06 -1.56
N LYS A 129 -12.76 16.02 -0.80
CA LYS A 129 -12.90 16.11 0.66
C LYS A 129 -13.69 17.37 1.00
N PRO A 130 -15.01 17.29 1.19
CA PRO A 130 -15.88 18.46 1.44
C PRO A 130 -15.43 19.30 2.64
N GLU A 131 -14.87 18.66 3.66
CA GLU A 131 -14.33 19.32 4.84
C GLU A 131 -13.04 20.13 4.56
N PHE A 132 -12.44 19.93 3.40
CA PHE A 132 -11.20 20.60 2.95
C PHE A 132 -11.32 20.99 1.48
N PRO A 133 -12.12 22.02 1.14
CA PRO A 133 -12.47 22.35 -0.24
C PRO A 133 -11.35 23.14 -0.93
N TYR A 134 -10.16 22.56 -1.03
CA TYR A 134 -9.06 23.13 -1.81
C TYR A 134 -9.23 22.86 -3.29
N MET A 135 -8.61 23.70 -4.10
CA MET A 135 -8.44 23.44 -5.52
C MET A 135 -7.16 22.63 -5.75
N ALA A 136 -7.28 21.53 -6.42
CA ALA A 136 -6.11 20.78 -6.85
C ALA A 136 -5.37 21.54 -7.96
N LYS A 137 -4.05 21.51 -7.92
CA LYS A 137 -3.19 21.94 -9.03
C LYS A 137 -3.24 20.86 -10.12
N ALA A 138 -3.58 21.23 -11.35
CA ALA A 138 -3.42 20.34 -12.49
C ALA A 138 -1.94 19.99 -12.67
N MET A 139 -1.64 18.70 -12.75
CA MET A 139 -0.27 18.21 -13.00
C MET A 139 0.19 18.62 -14.39
N ASP A 140 1.36 19.22 -14.47
CA ASP A 140 2.07 19.39 -15.72
C ASP A 140 2.89 18.14 -16.09
N LYS A 141 3.58 18.19 -17.25
CA LYS A 141 4.44 17.07 -17.70
C LYS A 141 5.61 16.80 -16.73
N GLY A 142 6.07 17.82 -15.98
CA GLY A 142 7.09 17.69 -14.96
C GLY A 142 6.56 16.92 -13.75
N ASP A 143 5.41 17.32 -13.24
CA ASP A 143 4.73 16.66 -12.13
C ASP A 143 4.46 15.17 -12.44
N ILE A 144 3.98 14.87 -13.66
CA ILE A 144 3.74 13.49 -14.11
C ILE A 144 5.05 12.68 -14.17
N ARG A 145 6.14 13.26 -14.62
CA ARG A 145 7.45 12.58 -14.60
C ARG A 145 7.90 12.28 -13.18
N THR A 146 7.75 13.23 -12.27
CA THR A 146 8.08 13.08 -10.85
C THR A 146 7.24 11.99 -10.22
N LEU A 147 5.92 11.99 -10.42
CA LEU A 147 5.02 10.96 -9.93
C LEU A 147 5.44 9.55 -10.39
N ARG A 148 5.79 9.40 -11.66
CA ARG A 148 6.29 8.12 -12.21
C ARG A 148 7.63 7.70 -11.58
N GLN A 149 8.51 8.66 -11.30
CA GLN A 149 9.78 8.39 -10.61
C GLN A 149 9.54 7.94 -9.17
N ASN A 150 8.61 8.57 -8.46
CA ASN A 150 8.25 8.22 -7.09
C ASN A 150 7.65 6.82 -7.01
N HIS A 151 6.75 6.44 -7.92
CA HIS A 151 6.27 5.05 -8.03
C HIS A 151 7.40 4.06 -8.24
N ARG A 152 8.33 4.35 -9.16
CA ARG A 152 9.50 3.48 -9.41
C ARG A 152 10.40 3.36 -8.18
N ALA A 153 10.61 4.46 -7.46
CA ALA A 153 11.40 4.46 -6.24
C ALA A 153 10.71 3.64 -5.14
N ALA A 154 9.40 3.83 -4.94
CA ALA A 154 8.62 3.07 -3.97
C ALA A 154 8.61 1.55 -4.29
N ILE A 155 8.49 1.16 -5.57
CA ILE A 155 8.60 -0.26 -5.99
C ILE A 155 9.99 -0.84 -5.66
N ARG A 156 11.08 -0.08 -5.85
CA ARG A 156 12.43 -0.54 -5.48
C ARG A 156 12.55 -0.74 -3.97
N ARG A 157 12.03 0.20 -3.17
CA ARG A 157 11.99 0.09 -1.71
C ARG A 157 11.15 -1.09 -1.25
N ALA A 158 9.99 -1.30 -1.87
CA ALA A 158 9.15 -2.47 -1.59
C ALA A 158 9.91 -3.77 -1.84
N LYS A 159 10.64 -3.87 -2.95
CA LYS A 159 11.50 -5.01 -3.25
C LYS A 159 12.62 -5.18 -2.20
N GLN A 160 13.26 -4.08 -1.77
CA GLN A 160 14.29 -4.11 -0.73
C GLN A 160 13.74 -4.53 0.63
N ALA A 161 12.48 -4.16 0.93
CA ALA A 161 11.77 -4.60 2.12
C ALA A 161 11.33 -6.08 2.06
N GLY A 162 11.46 -6.74 0.92
CA GLY A 162 11.15 -8.18 0.76
C GLY A 162 9.74 -8.49 0.26
N TYR A 163 8.95 -7.51 -0.16
CA TYR A 163 7.62 -7.77 -0.72
C TYR A 163 7.67 -8.63 -1.98
N ASP A 164 6.75 -9.59 -2.06
CA ASP A 164 6.59 -10.50 -3.21
C ASP A 164 5.78 -9.88 -4.33
N ILE A 165 4.79 -9.05 -3.97
CA ILE A 165 3.83 -8.44 -4.89
C ILE A 165 3.73 -6.94 -4.63
N ALA A 166 3.90 -6.13 -5.66
CA ALA A 166 3.61 -4.69 -5.61
C ALA A 166 2.36 -4.40 -6.45
N TYR A 167 1.34 -3.87 -5.79
CA TYR A 167 0.10 -3.41 -6.40
C TYR A 167 0.18 -1.89 -6.62
N VAL A 168 0.15 -1.45 -7.87
CA VAL A 168 0.12 -0.02 -8.21
C VAL A 168 -1.33 0.41 -8.29
N TYR A 169 -1.74 1.22 -7.32
CA TYR A 169 -3.11 1.70 -7.21
C TYR A 169 -3.27 3.04 -7.93
N ALA A 170 -4.14 3.07 -8.92
CA ALA A 170 -4.46 4.25 -9.72
C ALA A 170 -5.89 4.72 -9.36
N ALA A 171 -6.03 5.38 -8.20
CA ALA A 171 -7.31 5.92 -7.73
C ALA A 171 -7.51 7.37 -8.15
#